data_88d422899ff94ce2e3353089db21151f
#
_entry.id   88d422899ff94ce2e3353089db21151f
#
_cell.length_a   1.000
_cell.length_b   1.000
_cell.length_c   1.000
_cell.angle_alpha   90.00
_cell.angle_beta   90.00
_cell.angle_gamma   90.00
#
_symmetry.space_group_name_H-M   'P 1'
#
loop_
_entity.id
_entity.type
_entity.pdbx_description
1 polymer ?
#
loop_
_entity_poly.entity_id
_entity_poly.type
_entity_poly.pdbx_seq_one_letter_code
_entity_poly.pdbx_strand_id
1 'polypeptide(L)'
;MRTLTRTRRTTRGRRAVLLCVAAVLALLAAACSGAAAPSGAASGQAEAAPGQADKITVTVYSKFTSREYDIVTKALDNLHQKYPNIAIKHEGNQDDDKITQSIRSGNPPDVAISFYTDNLGNWCQSGAFQDMQPYIDRDKIDLNQIPDAVRNYTEYQGKRCAMPMLADVYGLYYNKDMFAAKGIASPPKTTTELFEATKKLTEFNPDGSIKVAGFIPSMPFYANQAQYWAPNFGATYFGPDGKSHLADSPAWQAMFQFQKQLVDFYGGHEKVEQFKSGLADEYSADQGFQSGKLAMAYDGEYRDAFIKDQAPALKFATAPAPVLDSLSAQYGGGFTTGTIIAIPKGAKHPGAAWELIKQVTLDTPTLVQLANGLKNVPSTTASLTDPKLAVDPRFKTFLDIYGSGKLVANPPSPIGDAHLKAVNDFAERWQAGAVPDLTAGLKQVDAQINDALAQKPTG
;
A
#
# COMPACT_ATOMS: atom_id res chain seq x y z
N MET A 1 -40.88 -13.79 -54.53
CA MET A 1 -40.90 -13.41 -55.97
C MET A 1 -39.57 -12.80 -56.34
N ARG A 2 -38.86 -13.49 -57.22
CA ARG A 2 -37.88 -12.97 -58.21
C ARG A 2 -36.65 -12.27 -57.69
N THR A 3 -35.44 -12.52 -58.14
CA THR A 3 -34.77 -13.57 -58.93
C THR A 3 -33.27 -13.31 -58.87
N LEU A 4 -32.56 -14.36 -58.81
CA LEU A 4 -31.12 -14.50 -59.08
C LEU A 4 -30.69 -13.85 -60.37
N THR A 5 -29.47 -13.28 -60.46
CA THR A 5 -28.62 -13.63 -61.59
C THR A 5 -27.15 -13.55 -61.25
N ARG A 6 -26.50 -14.61 -61.52
CA ARG A 6 -25.11 -15.02 -61.51
C ARG A 6 -24.56 -14.74 -62.94
N THR A 7 -23.40 -14.18 -63.07
CA THR A 7 -22.62 -14.44 -64.30
C THR A 7 -21.12 -14.60 -63.95
N ARG A 8 -20.61 -15.62 -64.53
CA ARG A 8 -19.26 -16.21 -64.50
C ARG A 8 -18.44 -15.75 -65.69
N ARG A 9 -17.14 -16.01 -65.57
CA ARG A 9 -16.10 -16.29 -66.61
C ARG A 9 -15.31 -15.09 -67.11
N THR A 10 -13.99 -15.17 -67.40
CA THR A 10 -13.04 -16.24 -67.77
C THR A 10 -11.62 -15.71 -67.72
N THR A 11 -10.72 -16.42 -67.20
CA THR A 11 -9.46 -17.04 -67.60
C THR A 11 -8.62 -16.51 -68.75
N ARG A 12 -7.29 -16.61 -68.54
CA ARG A 12 -6.12 -16.73 -69.49
C ARG A 12 -5.40 -15.44 -69.82
N GLY A 13 -4.07 -15.41 -69.77
CA GLY A 13 -2.97 -16.36 -69.99
C GLY A 13 -1.65 -15.69 -69.60
N ARG A 14 -0.79 -16.38 -69.09
CA ARG A 14 0.37 -17.12 -69.55
C ARG A 14 1.54 -16.30 -70.15
N ARG A 15 2.68 -16.47 -69.46
CA ARG A 15 4.07 -16.61 -69.98
C ARG A 15 4.73 -15.34 -70.53
N ALA A 16 5.93 -15.06 -70.30
CA ALA A 16 7.21 -15.65 -69.94
C ALA A 16 8.22 -14.49 -69.98
N VAL A 17 9.34 -14.46 -69.52
CA VAL A 17 10.65 -15.07 -69.66
C VAL A 17 11.62 -14.12 -68.95
N LEU A 18 12.31 -14.55 -67.96
CA LEU A 18 13.71 -14.89 -67.85
C LEU A 18 14.82 -13.87 -68.21
N LEU A 19 15.74 -13.68 -67.29
CA LEU A 19 17.19 -13.46 -67.43
C LEU A 19 17.74 -12.06 -67.68
N CYS A 20 18.54 -11.61 -66.70
CA CYS A 20 19.99 -11.29 -66.72
C CYS A 20 20.37 -10.74 -65.37
N VAL A 21 21.05 -11.42 -64.47
CA VAL A 21 22.44 -11.79 -64.34
C VAL A 21 23.37 -10.57 -64.19
N ALA A 22 23.97 -10.57 -63.04
CA ALA A 22 25.34 -10.23 -62.63
C ALA A 22 25.79 -8.77 -62.48
N ALA A 23 26.15 -8.53 -61.22
CA ALA A 23 27.41 -7.96 -60.79
C ALA A 23 27.83 -6.55 -61.21
N VAL A 24 27.87 -5.67 -60.20
CA VAL A 24 29.08 -4.87 -59.95
C VAL A 24 29.24 -4.68 -58.44
N LEU A 25 30.29 -5.25 -57.91
CA LEU A 25 30.94 -4.87 -56.64
C LEU A 25 31.62 -3.52 -56.87
N ALA A 26 31.54 -2.66 -55.90
CA ALA A 26 32.64 -1.97 -55.24
C ALA A 26 32.36 -0.52 -54.89
N LEU A 27 32.68 -0.23 -53.63
CA LEU A 27 33.19 1.02 -53.06
C LEU A 27 32.26 2.25 -53.05
N LEU A 28 31.84 2.65 -51.85
CA LEU A 28 32.39 3.85 -51.24
C LEU A 28 31.93 3.92 -49.77
N ALA A 29 32.93 4.00 -48.91
CA ALA A 29 32.83 4.31 -47.51
C ALA A 29 32.44 5.78 -47.30
N ALA A 30 31.88 6.01 -46.12
CA ALA A 30 31.76 7.26 -45.39
C ALA A 30 30.54 8.20 -45.69
N ALA A 31 29.57 8.04 -44.83
CA ALA A 31 28.97 9.18 -44.16
C ALA A 31 28.34 8.70 -42.83
N CYS A 32 29.08 8.88 -41.76
CA CYS A 32 28.53 8.82 -40.41
C CYS A 32 27.54 9.94 -40.20
N SER A 33 26.29 9.58 -40.03
CA SER A 33 25.34 10.35 -39.21
C SER A 33 24.50 9.32 -38.50
N GLY A 34 24.95 9.00 -37.29
CA GLY A 34 24.27 8.07 -36.40
C GLY A 34 22.98 8.68 -35.92
N ALA A 35 21.87 8.19 -36.48
CA ALA A 35 20.65 8.19 -35.72
C ALA A 35 20.76 7.05 -34.70
N ALA A 36 21.02 7.39 -33.45
CA ALA A 36 20.93 6.44 -32.36
C ALA A 36 19.53 5.82 -32.33
N ALA A 37 19.45 4.56 -32.72
CA ALA A 37 18.28 3.75 -32.37
C ALA A 37 18.15 3.74 -30.83
N PRO A 38 16.95 3.77 -30.26
CA PRO A 38 16.81 3.61 -28.82
C PRO A 38 17.37 2.22 -28.46
N SER A 39 18.51 2.22 -27.78
CA SER A 39 19.07 1.01 -27.19
C SER A 39 18.05 0.50 -26.18
N GLY A 40 17.37 -0.59 -26.52
CA GLY A 40 16.65 -1.38 -25.53
C GLY A 40 17.65 -1.71 -24.42
N ALA A 41 17.40 -1.18 -23.23
CA ALA A 41 18.22 -1.44 -22.07
C ALA A 41 18.33 -2.94 -21.86
N ALA A 42 19.54 -3.46 -21.92
CA ALA A 42 19.84 -4.80 -21.49
C ALA A 42 19.41 -4.89 -20.02
N SER A 43 18.51 -5.82 -19.72
CA SER A 43 18.05 -6.10 -18.37
C SER A 43 19.26 -6.42 -17.49
N GLY A 44 19.62 -5.52 -16.55
CA GLY A 44 20.62 -5.78 -15.55
C GLY A 44 21.66 -4.69 -15.26
N GLN A 45 21.69 -3.56 -15.98
CA GLN A 45 22.61 -2.47 -15.66
C GLN A 45 21.88 -1.20 -15.23
N ALA A 46 22.33 -0.63 -14.11
CA ALA A 46 21.84 0.67 -13.64
C ALA A 46 22.24 1.78 -14.63
N GLU A 47 21.27 2.57 -15.08
CA GLU A 47 21.57 3.77 -15.84
C GLU A 47 22.34 4.77 -14.97
N ALA A 48 23.29 5.48 -15.57
CA ALA A 48 24.06 6.50 -14.88
C ALA A 48 23.18 7.65 -14.40
N ALA A 49 23.63 8.34 -13.35
CA ALA A 49 23.02 9.62 -12.95
C ALA A 49 23.11 10.62 -14.13
N PRO A 50 22.09 11.46 -14.34
CA PRO A 50 22.09 12.43 -15.45
C PRO A 50 23.23 13.43 -15.31
N GLY A 51 23.82 13.78 -16.44
CA GLY A 51 24.80 14.88 -16.53
C GLY A 51 24.14 16.22 -16.23
N GLN A 52 24.89 17.20 -15.72
CA GLN A 52 24.35 18.53 -15.40
C GLN A 52 23.90 19.36 -16.62
N ALA A 53 24.32 18.97 -17.81
CA ALA A 53 23.94 19.63 -19.07
C ALA A 53 22.59 19.15 -19.62
N ASP A 54 22.10 18.00 -19.14
CA ASP A 54 20.88 17.36 -19.67
C ASP A 54 19.64 18.01 -19.05
N LYS A 55 18.80 18.64 -19.86
CA LYS A 55 17.50 19.13 -19.42
C LYS A 55 16.51 17.96 -19.44
N ILE A 56 16.12 17.50 -18.25
CA ILE A 56 15.26 16.33 -18.06
C ILE A 56 14.00 16.74 -17.32
N THR A 57 12.87 16.19 -17.73
CA THR A 57 11.63 16.26 -16.96
C THR A 57 11.29 14.85 -16.47
N VAL A 58 11.35 14.63 -15.15
CA VAL A 58 10.93 13.40 -14.49
C VAL A 58 9.44 13.49 -14.19
N THR A 59 8.65 12.58 -14.78
CA THR A 59 7.23 12.45 -14.48
C THR A 59 7.00 11.53 -13.31
N VAL A 60 6.20 11.99 -12.33
CA VAL A 60 5.88 11.24 -11.12
C VAL A 60 4.37 11.06 -11.03
N TYR A 61 3.89 9.82 -10.93
CA TYR A 61 2.50 9.50 -10.64
C TYR A 61 2.34 9.11 -9.19
N SER A 62 1.32 9.68 -8.52
CA SER A 62 0.97 9.34 -7.14
C SER A 62 -0.53 9.44 -6.89
N LYS A 63 -1.01 8.77 -5.85
CA LYS A 63 -2.40 8.89 -5.39
C LYS A 63 -2.65 10.14 -4.53
N PHE A 64 -1.63 10.84 -4.10
CA PHE A 64 -1.77 12.03 -3.25
C PHE A 64 -2.67 13.09 -3.87
N THR A 65 -3.49 13.74 -3.03
CA THR A 65 -4.39 14.83 -3.41
C THR A 65 -4.37 15.93 -2.36
N SER A 66 -4.90 17.10 -2.71
CA SER A 66 -5.10 18.22 -1.78
C SER A 66 -3.83 18.54 -0.97
N ARG A 67 -3.95 18.66 0.34
CA ARG A 67 -2.88 18.99 1.28
C ARG A 67 -1.64 18.09 1.15
N GLU A 68 -1.84 16.78 1.02
CA GLU A 68 -0.73 15.82 0.91
C GLU A 68 0.02 15.94 -0.41
N TYR A 69 -0.71 16.22 -1.49
CA TYR A 69 -0.11 16.49 -2.80
C TYR A 69 0.88 17.66 -2.76
N ASP A 70 0.52 18.76 -2.10
CA ASP A 70 1.38 19.94 -2.00
C ASP A 70 2.65 19.64 -1.18
N ILE A 71 2.51 18.89 -0.08
CA ILE A 71 3.63 18.49 0.77
C ILE A 71 4.60 17.60 0.00
N VAL A 72 4.08 16.60 -0.70
CA VAL A 72 4.90 15.65 -1.48
C VAL A 72 5.55 16.35 -2.66
N THR A 73 4.81 17.19 -3.40
CA THR A 73 5.39 17.99 -4.52
C THR A 73 6.58 18.80 -4.04
N LYS A 74 6.43 19.50 -2.91
CA LYS A 74 7.54 20.28 -2.33
C LYS A 74 8.75 19.43 -1.94
N ALA A 75 8.53 18.21 -1.45
CA ALA A 75 9.62 17.29 -1.10
C ALA A 75 10.32 16.74 -2.35
N LEU A 76 9.56 16.43 -3.41
CA LEU A 76 10.11 16.00 -4.70
C LEU A 76 10.97 17.12 -5.33
N ASP A 77 10.56 18.37 -5.21
CA ASP A 77 11.30 19.54 -5.72
C ASP A 77 12.64 19.76 -5.02
N ASN A 78 12.89 19.17 -3.84
CA ASN A 78 14.19 19.22 -3.18
C ASN A 78 15.31 18.67 -4.06
N LEU A 79 15.01 17.78 -5.02
CA LEU A 79 15.98 17.27 -5.98
C LEU A 79 16.63 18.39 -6.79
N HIS A 80 15.90 19.46 -7.08
CA HIS A 80 16.38 20.62 -7.84
C HIS A 80 17.59 21.31 -7.19
N GLN A 81 17.75 21.19 -5.86
CA GLN A 81 18.92 21.74 -5.16
C GLN A 81 20.22 21.04 -5.60
N LYS A 82 20.14 19.73 -5.87
CA LYS A 82 21.28 18.92 -6.32
C LYS A 82 21.40 18.84 -7.85
N TYR A 83 20.26 18.82 -8.52
CA TYR A 83 20.14 18.70 -9.97
C TYR A 83 19.24 19.82 -10.54
N PRO A 84 19.75 21.07 -10.72
CA PRO A 84 18.95 22.19 -11.20
C PRO A 84 18.41 22.02 -12.62
N ASN A 85 18.99 21.09 -13.37
CA ASN A 85 18.59 20.74 -14.74
C ASN A 85 17.46 19.71 -14.81
N ILE A 86 17.03 19.13 -13.66
CA ILE A 86 15.91 18.19 -13.59
C ILE A 86 14.66 18.94 -13.14
N ALA A 87 13.64 18.96 -13.99
CA ALA A 87 12.32 19.42 -13.63
C ALA A 87 11.46 18.23 -13.17
N ILE A 88 10.63 18.42 -12.15
CA ILE A 88 9.67 17.42 -11.69
C ILE A 88 8.28 17.77 -12.18
N LYS A 89 7.63 16.82 -12.85
CA LYS A 89 6.20 16.91 -13.19
C LYS A 89 5.45 15.91 -12.34
N HIS A 90 4.90 16.33 -11.21
CA HIS A 90 4.10 15.51 -10.32
C HIS A 90 2.64 15.52 -10.77
N GLU A 91 2.06 14.36 -10.98
CA GLU A 91 0.65 14.14 -11.29
C GLU A 91 0.00 13.35 -10.15
N GLY A 92 -0.85 14.04 -9.40
CA GLY A 92 -1.62 13.45 -8.31
C GLY A 92 -2.86 12.71 -8.79
N ASN A 93 -3.60 12.08 -7.85
CA ASN A 93 -4.81 11.31 -8.14
C ASN A 93 -4.60 10.19 -9.20
N GLN A 94 -3.41 9.62 -9.23
CA GLN A 94 -3.05 8.46 -10.06
C GLN A 94 -2.98 7.23 -9.15
N ASP A 95 -4.03 6.42 -9.20
CA ASP A 95 -4.10 5.16 -8.45
C ASP A 95 -3.29 4.05 -9.13
N ASP A 96 -3.19 2.89 -8.47
CA ASP A 96 -2.44 1.73 -8.94
C ASP A 96 -2.96 1.18 -10.28
N ASP A 97 -4.25 1.30 -10.54
CA ASP A 97 -4.86 0.90 -11.81
C ASP A 97 -4.39 1.79 -12.95
N LYS A 98 -4.37 3.11 -12.75
CA LYS A 98 -3.85 4.07 -13.71
C LYS A 98 -2.36 3.89 -13.96
N ILE A 99 -1.57 3.66 -12.89
CA ILE A 99 -0.15 3.35 -13.00
C ILE A 99 0.04 2.08 -13.85
N THR A 100 -0.66 1.00 -13.51
CA THR A 100 -0.59 -0.27 -14.23
C THR A 100 -1.03 -0.12 -15.69
N GLN A 101 -2.09 0.64 -15.95
CA GLN A 101 -2.58 0.90 -17.31
C GLN A 101 -1.56 1.70 -18.13
N SER A 102 -0.89 2.70 -17.53
CA SER A 102 0.14 3.49 -18.22
C SER A 102 1.34 2.64 -18.62
N ILE A 103 1.76 1.71 -17.77
CA ILE A 103 2.82 0.74 -18.07
C ILE A 103 2.41 -0.18 -19.23
N ARG A 104 1.20 -0.73 -19.18
CA ARG A 104 0.67 -1.63 -20.22
C ARG A 104 0.50 -0.93 -21.57
N SER A 105 0.16 0.34 -21.59
CA SER A 105 0.02 1.15 -22.79
C SER A 105 1.35 1.63 -23.38
N GLY A 106 2.49 1.36 -22.70
CA GLY A 106 3.81 1.79 -23.14
C GLY A 106 4.13 3.27 -22.93
N ASN A 107 3.36 3.95 -22.07
CA ASN A 107 3.57 5.35 -21.73
C ASN A 107 3.57 5.56 -20.19
N PRO A 108 4.48 4.89 -19.46
CA PRO A 108 4.57 5.02 -18.01
C PRO A 108 5.13 6.36 -17.58
N PRO A 109 4.93 6.78 -16.32
CA PRO A 109 5.73 7.82 -15.69
C PRO A 109 7.17 7.33 -15.49
N ASP A 110 8.07 8.23 -15.15
CA ASP A 110 9.44 7.87 -14.76
C ASP A 110 9.48 7.29 -13.34
N VAL A 111 8.58 7.75 -12.48
CA VAL A 111 8.43 7.32 -11.09
C VAL A 111 6.97 7.06 -10.76
N ALA A 112 6.71 5.96 -10.08
CA ALA A 112 5.41 5.61 -9.53
C ALA A 112 5.46 5.56 -8.00
N ILE A 113 4.50 6.20 -7.33
CA ILE A 113 4.31 6.17 -5.87
C ILE A 113 2.97 5.51 -5.59
N SER A 114 2.98 4.43 -4.80
CA SER A 114 1.80 3.68 -4.38
C SER A 114 1.67 3.61 -2.86
N PHE A 115 0.43 3.56 -2.37
CA PHE A 115 0.12 3.31 -0.96
C PHE A 115 -0.04 1.82 -0.63
N TYR A 116 0.02 0.95 -1.63
CA TYR A 116 -0.28 -0.48 -1.47
C TYR A 116 0.97 -1.33 -1.68
N THR A 117 1.55 -1.79 -0.59
CA THR A 117 2.68 -2.71 -0.60
C THR A 117 2.29 -4.11 -1.10
N ASP A 118 1.01 -4.48 -0.96
CA ASP A 118 0.50 -5.82 -1.30
C ASP A 118 0.59 -6.13 -2.80
N ASN A 119 0.51 -5.10 -3.67
CA ASN A 119 0.65 -5.27 -5.12
C ASN A 119 2.10 -5.47 -5.58
N LEU A 120 3.08 -5.25 -4.72
CA LEU A 120 4.49 -5.29 -5.11
C LEU A 120 4.89 -6.64 -5.74
N GLY A 121 4.46 -7.75 -5.14
CA GLY A 121 4.79 -9.08 -5.66
C GLY A 121 4.35 -9.27 -7.11
N ASN A 122 3.14 -8.82 -7.46
CA ASN A 122 2.64 -8.87 -8.83
C ASN A 122 3.43 -7.93 -9.78
N TRP A 123 3.77 -6.71 -9.36
CA TRP A 123 4.56 -5.78 -10.16
C TRP A 123 6.00 -6.24 -10.37
N CYS A 124 6.61 -6.82 -9.33
CA CYS A 124 7.94 -7.43 -9.42
C CYS A 124 7.95 -8.61 -10.38
N GLN A 125 7.04 -9.57 -10.18
CA GLN A 125 6.99 -10.80 -10.98
C GLN A 125 6.69 -10.51 -12.45
N SER A 126 5.77 -9.61 -12.75
CA SER A 126 5.45 -9.22 -14.12
C SER A 126 6.51 -8.33 -14.78
N GLY A 127 7.50 -7.86 -14.01
CA GLY A 127 8.48 -6.87 -14.46
C GLY A 127 7.86 -5.50 -14.74
N ALA A 128 6.67 -5.20 -14.21
CA ALA A 128 6.05 -3.89 -14.35
C ALA A 128 6.84 -2.80 -13.61
N PHE A 129 7.44 -3.13 -12.47
CA PHE A 129 8.46 -2.31 -11.82
C PHE A 129 9.85 -2.91 -12.05
N GLN A 130 10.83 -2.05 -12.26
CA GLN A 130 12.21 -2.45 -12.48
C GLN A 130 12.84 -2.92 -11.17
N ASP A 131 13.76 -3.90 -11.26
CA ASP A 131 14.63 -4.23 -10.14
C ASP A 131 15.63 -3.08 -9.90
N MET A 132 15.60 -2.52 -8.71
CA MET A 132 16.47 -1.41 -8.31
C MET A 132 17.78 -1.88 -7.65
N GLN A 133 17.97 -3.19 -7.45
CA GLN A 133 19.19 -3.71 -6.84
C GLN A 133 20.47 -3.24 -7.57
N PRO A 134 20.52 -3.18 -8.93
CA PRO A 134 21.69 -2.64 -9.63
C PRO A 134 22.04 -1.20 -9.27
N TYR A 135 21.04 -0.34 -9.01
CA TYR A 135 21.25 1.04 -8.56
C TYR A 135 21.75 1.10 -7.12
N ILE A 136 21.19 0.27 -6.25
CA ILE A 136 21.59 0.13 -4.85
C ILE A 136 23.03 -0.30 -4.74
N ASP A 137 23.45 -1.30 -5.52
CA ASP A 137 24.82 -1.83 -5.55
C ASP A 137 25.81 -0.80 -6.10
N ARG A 138 25.45 -0.12 -7.20
CA ARG A 138 26.27 0.94 -7.80
C ARG A 138 26.57 2.06 -6.80
N ASP A 139 25.54 2.51 -6.09
CA ASP A 139 25.64 3.64 -5.16
C ASP A 139 26.02 3.20 -3.74
N LYS A 140 26.20 1.88 -3.51
CA LYS A 140 26.59 1.26 -2.22
C LYS A 140 25.64 1.67 -1.08
N ILE A 141 24.32 1.64 -1.35
CA ILE A 141 23.31 2.01 -0.37
C ILE A 141 23.24 0.95 0.74
N ASP A 142 23.42 1.37 1.99
CA ASP A 142 23.20 0.51 3.15
C ASP A 142 21.71 0.46 3.48
N LEU A 143 21.08 -0.67 3.18
CA LEU A 143 19.66 -0.91 3.47
C LEU A 143 19.38 -1.23 4.94
N ASN A 144 20.41 -1.50 5.79
CA ASN A 144 20.21 -1.79 7.21
C ASN A 144 19.76 -0.55 7.99
N GLN A 145 19.85 0.64 7.41
CA GLN A 145 19.24 1.83 7.96
C GLN A 145 17.70 1.82 7.93
N ILE A 146 17.09 0.83 7.26
CA ILE A 146 15.64 0.65 7.14
C ILE A 146 15.27 -0.62 7.94
N PRO A 147 14.32 -0.57 8.90
CA PRO A 147 13.87 -1.74 9.64
C PRO A 147 13.41 -2.89 8.75
N ASP A 148 13.67 -4.12 9.19
CA ASP A 148 13.45 -5.33 8.39
C ASP A 148 12.02 -5.46 7.86
N ALA A 149 11.02 -5.23 8.68
CA ALA A 149 9.62 -5.33 8.25
C ALA A 149 9.30 -4.37 7.09
N VAL A 150 9.84 -3.14 7.14
CA VAL A 150 9.65 -2.12 6.10
C VAL A 150 10.49 -2.43 4.86
N ARG A 151 11.71 -2.93 5.06
CA ARG A 151 12.59 -3.34 3.97
C ARG A 151 12.00 -4.53 3.20
N ASN A 152 11.41 -5.50 3.91
CA ASN A 152 10.93 -6.75 3.32
C ASN A 152 9.71 -6.56 2.42
N TYR A 153 8.79 -5.61 2.73
CA TYR A 153 7.65 -5.39 1.85
C TYR A 153 8.00 -4.65 0.53
N THR A 154 9.26 -4.24 0.35
CA THR A 154 9.74 -3.62 -0.89
C THR A 154 10.53 -4.58 -1.79
N GLU A 155 10.59 -5.85 -1.41
CA GLU A 155 11.30 -6.92 -2.11
C GLU A 155 10.38 -8.11 -2.39
N TYR A 156 10.56 -8.77 -3.51
CA TYR A 156 9.85 -9.99 -3.85
C TYR A 156 10.80 -10.95 -4.59
N GLN A 157 10.96 -12.18 -4.06
CA GLN A 157 11.82 -13.24 -4.65
C GLN A 157 13.24 -12.76 -4.97
N GLY A 158 13.87 -12.01 -4.07
CA GLY A 158 15.24 -11.51 -4.22
C GLY A 158 15.38 -10.31 -5.16
N LYS A 159 14.28 -9.74 -5.66
CA LYS A 159 14.27 -8.51 -6.46
C LYS A 159 13.69 -7.36 -5.66
N ARG A 160 14.40 -6.27 -5.60
CA ARG A 160 13.92 -5.04 -4.95
C ARG A 160 13.29 -4.10 -5.96
N CYS A 161 11.98 -4.22 -6.11
CA CYS A 161 11.24 -3.48 -7.13
C CYS A 161 10.67 -2.15 -6.64
N ALA A 162 10.81 -1.83 -5.35
CA ALA A 162 10.44 -0.56 -4.76
C ALA A 162 11.40 -0.17 -3.64
N MET A 163 11.38 1.12 -3.27
CA MET A 163 11.98 1.63 -2.03
C MET A 163 10.87 2.13 -1.11
N PRO A 164 11.00 2.00 0.22
CA PRO A 164 10.03 2.57 1.14
C PRO A 164 10.25 4.08 1.27
N MET A 165 9.22 4.87 0.98
CA MET A 165 9.26 6.31 1.13
C MET A 165 8.93 6.72 2.57
N LEU A 166 7.80 6.23 3.08
CA LEU A 166 7.30 6.43 4.43
C LEU A 166 6.69 5.12 4.92
N ALA A 167 6.72 4.89 6.22
CA ALA A 167 6.02 3.78 6.84
C ALA A 167 4.71 4.26 7.44
N ASP A 168 3.67 3.45 7.29
CA ASP A 168 2.41 3.59 8.00
C ASP A 168 2.39 2.60 9.18
N VAL A 169 2.11 3.10 10.35
CA VAL A 169 2.08 2.34 11.60
C VAL A 169 0.72 2.51 12.25
N TYR A 170 0.10 1.42 12.65
CA TYR A 170 -1.27 1.42 13.15
C TYR A 170 -1.32 1.28 14.65
N GLY A 171 -2.29 2.00 15.26
CA GLY A 171 -2.50 2.00 16.70
C GLY A 171 -3.94 2.32 17.07
N LEU A 172 -4.21 2.29 18.36
CA LEU A 172 -5.51 2.62 18.93
C LEU A 172 -5.59 4.12 19.24
N TYR A 173 -6.59 4.79 18.71
CA TYR A 173 -7.03 6.12 19.09
C TYR A 173 -8.16 6.01 20.12
N TYR A 174 -8.16 6.83 21.16
CA TYR A 174 -9.23 6.84 22.15
C TYR A 174 -9.59 8.25 22.63
N ASN A 175 -10.87 8.49 22.82
CA ASN A 175 -11.43 9.76 23.29
C ASN A 175 -11.25 9.87 24.81
N LYS A 176 -10.41 10.81 25.25
CA LYS A 176 -10.06 11.00 26.68
C LYS A 176 -11.26 11.42 27.53
N ASP A 177 -12.14 12.26 27.01
CA ASP A 177 -13.29 12.74 27.75
C ASP A 177 -14.31 11.61 27.96
N MET A 178 -14.53 10.75 26.96
CA MET A 178 -15.39 9.56 27.08
C MET A 178 -14.81 8.54 28.06
N PHE A 179 -13.49 8.30 28.02
CA PHE A 179 -12.81 7.41 28.98
C PHE A 179 -12.95 7.92 30.41
N ALA A 180 -12.71 9.22 30.64
CA ALA A 180 -12.85 9.84 31.95
C ALA A 180 -14.30 9.76 32.46
N ALA A 181 -15.29 10.03 31.61
CA ALA A 181 -16.70 9.96 31.96
C ALA A 181 -17.16 8.55 32.40
N LYS A 182 -16.51 7.51 31.89
CA LYS A 182 -16.81 6.10 32.23
C LYS A 182 -15.83 5.51 33.26
N GLY A 183 -14.91 6.31 33.83
CA GLY A 183 -13.94 5.88 34.83
C GLY A 183 -12.90 4.88 34.28
N ILE A 184 -12.57 4.95 32.97
CA ILE A 184 -11.57 4.10 32.35
C ILE A 184 -10.20 4.81 32.45
N ALA A 185 -9.30 4.27 33.25
CA ALA A 185 -8.02 4.93 33.59
C ALA A 185 -6.94 4.77 32.49
N SER A 186 -7.01 3.71 31.68
CA SER A 186 -5.98 3.38 30.67
C SER A 186 -6.60 2.74 29.44
N PRO A 187 -5.97 2.88 28.26
CA PRO A 187 -6.41 2.19 27.06
C PRO A 187 -6.25 0.66 27.20
N PRO A 188 -7.09 -0.13 26.50
CA PRO A 188 -7.01 -1.58 26.53
C PRO A 188 -5.74 -2.09 25.86
N LYS A 189 -5.17 -3.18 26.40
CA LYS A 189 -3.95 -3.83 25.89
C LYS A 189 -4.24 -5.19 25.26
N THR A 190 -5.35 -5.81 25.65
CA THR A 190 -5.76 -7.12 25.14
C THR A 190 -7.15 -7.09 24.54
N THR A 191 -7.51 -8.14 23.81
CA THR A 191 -8.85 -8.27 23.20
C THR A 191 -9.95 -8.31 24.26
N THR A 192 -9.73 -8.97 25.40
CA THR A 192 -10.69 -8.94 26.51
C THR A 192 -10.86 -7.53 27.08
N GLU A 193 -9.77 -6.80 27.33
CA GLU A 193 -9.84 -5.41 27.79
C GLU A 193 -10.54 -4.48 26.78
N LEU A 194 -10.28 -4.67 25.48
CA LEU A 194 -10.93 -3.92 24.40
C LEU A 194 -12.44 -4.16 24.41
N PHE A 195 -12.87 -5.42 24.56
CA PHE A 195 -14.29 -5.76 24.61
C PHE A 195 -14.98 -5.14 25.84
N GLU A 196 -14.35 -5.21 27.03
CA GLU A 196 -14.88 -4.61 28.24
C GLU A 196 -14.96 -3.07 28.12
N ALA A 197 -13.93 -2.42 27.58
CA ALA A 197 -13.95 -0.98 27.30
C ALA A 197 -15.05 -0.63 26.29
N THR A 198 -15.22 -1.44 25.23
CA THR A 198 -16.28 -1.25 24.24
C THR A 198 -17.66 -1.26 24.87
N LYS A 199 -17.95 -2.23 25.75
CA LYS A 199 -19.24 -2.30 26.46
C LYS A 199 -19.51 -1.06 27.32
N LYS A 200 -18.50 -0.60 28.06
CA LYS A 200 -18.62 0.58 28.95
C LYS A 200 -18.82 1.88 28.18
N LEU A 201 -18.20 2.02 27.02
CA LEU A 201 -18.21 3.25 26.22
C LEU A 201 -19.39 3.34 25.26
N THR A 202 -20.05 2.22 24.97
CA THR A 202 -21.19 2.17 24.06
C THR A 202 -22.42 2.82 24.69
N GLU A 203 -23.12 3.64 23.90
CA GLU A 203 -24.43 4.20 24.23
C GLU A 203 -25.43 3.80 23.16
N PHE A 204 -26.61 3.38 23.59
CA PHE A 204 -27.73 3.06 22.72
C PHE A 204 -28.82 4.14 22.82
N ASN A 205 -29.55 4.34 21.74
CA ASN A 205 -30.78 5.11 21.72
C ASN A 205 -31.94 4.32 22.38
N PRO A 206 -33.06 4.95 22.73
CA PRO A 206 -34.21 4.24 23.30
C PRO A 206 -34.80 3.14 22.41
N ASP A 207 -34.60 3.21 21.09
CA ASP A 207 -35.02 2.20 20.12
C ASP A 207 -34.03 1.04 19.99
N GLY A 208 -32.93 1.07 20.74
CA GLY A 208 -31.85 0.07 20.69
C GLY A 208 -30.89 0.21 19.51
N SER A 209 -30.95 1.29 18.72
CA SER A 209 -29.94 1.63 17.75
C SER A 209 -28.68 2.19 18.42
N ILE A 210 -27.54 2.09 17.77
CA ILE A 210 -26.25 2.55 18.31
C ILE A 210 -26.21 4.08 18.22
N LYS A 211 -26.02 4.76 19.35
CA LYS A 211 -25.82 6.21 19.44
C LYS A 211 -24.33 6.55 19.40
N VAL A 212 -23.55 5.90 20.26
CA VAL A 212 -22.08 5.95 20.30
C VAL A 212 -21.56 4.52 20.37
N ALA A 213 -20.68 4.15 19.47
CA ALA A 213 -20.01 2.86 19.55
C ALA A 213 -18.71 2.98 20.33
N GLY A 214 -18.47 2.07 21.26
CA GLY A 214 -17.19 1.98 21.97
C GLY A 214 -16.05 1.67 21.03
N PHE A 215 -16.25 0.67 20.17
CA PHE A 215 -15.32 0.25 19.12
C PHE A 215 -16.05 -0.63 18.09
N ILE A 216 -15.74 -0.48 16.82
CA ILE A 216 -16.29 -1.31 15.73
C ILE A 216 -15.15 -2.08 15.04
N PRO A 217 -15.31 -3.40 14.83
CA PRO A 217 -14.22 -4.25 14.34
C PRO A 217 -13.91 -4.10 12.85
N SER A 218 -14.88 -3.65 12.08
CA SER A 218 -14.76 -3.54 10.62
C SER A 218 -15.47 -2.28 10.14
N MET A 219 -14.76 -1.44 9.44
CA MET A 219 -15.28 -0.24 8.81
C MET A 219 -14.80 -0.20 7.35
N PRO A 220 -15.52 0.50 6.44
CA PRO A 220 -15.07 0.67 5.06
C PRO A 220 -13.85 1.59 4.95
N PHE A 221 -13.12 1.80 6.05
CA PHE A 221 -11.94 2.63 6.14
C PHE A 221 -10.69 1.81 5.86
N TYR A 222 -9.68 2.46 5.31
CA TYR A 222 -8.40 1.85 4.96
C TYR A 222 -7.80 1.04 6.12
N ALA A 223 -7.80 1.60 7.33
CA ALA A 223 -7.18 0.99 8.51
C ALA A 223 -8.04 -0.06 9.24
N ASN A 224 -9.25 -0.37 8.79
CA ASN A 224 -10.19 -1.22 9.53
C ASN A 224 -10.60 -2.50 8.79
N GLN A 225 -9.78 -2.96 7.88
CA GLN A 225 -9.96 -4.22 7.17
C GLN A 225 -9.29 -5.38 7.94
N ALA A 226 -9.64 -6.62 7.62
CA ALA A 226 -9.18 -7.80 8.34
C ALA A 226 -7.65 -7.94 8.41
N GLN A 227 -6.94 -7.53 7.34
CA GLN A 227 -5.48 -7.63 7.28
C GLN A 227 -4.76 -6.77 8.33
N TYR A 228 -5.34 -5.65 8.76
CA TYR A 228 -4.72 -4.80 9.78
C TYR A 228 -4.84 -5.38 11.20
N TRP A 229 -5.80 -6.28 11.40
CA TRP A 229 -6.00 -6.99 12.66
C TRP A 229 -5.17 -8.25 12.79
N ALA A 230 -4.91 -8.94 11.69
CA ALA A 230 -4.25 -10.24 11.65
C ALA A 230 -2.97 -10.30 12.50
N PRO A 231 -2.03 -9.33 12.43
CA PRO A 231 -0.82 -9.35 13.26
C PRO A 231 -1.08 -9.28 14.76
N ASN A 232 -2.13 -8.58 15.20
CA ASN A 232 -2.49 -8.46 16.62
C ASN A 232 -2.99 -9.79 17.21
N PHE A 233 -3.39 -10.72 16.34
CA PHE A 233 -3.77 -12.09 16.68
C PHE A 233 -2.66 -13.11 16.40
N GLY A 234 -1.52 -12.67 15.84
CA GLY A 234 -0.44 -13.57 15.40
C GLY A 234 -0.78 -14.36 14.14
N ALA A 235 -1.73 -13.87 13.34
CA ALA A 235 -2.17 -14.52 12.11
C ALA A 235 -1.28 -14.14 10.92
N THR A 236 -1.00 -15.12 10.05
CA THR A 236 -0.25 -14.94 8.80
C THR A 236 -1.05 -15.50 7.63
N TYR A 237 -0.91 -14.89 6.45
CA TYR A 237 -1.65 -15.32 5.25
C TYR A 237 -1.12 -16.59 4.63
N PHE A 238 0.20 -16.77 4.65
CA PHE A 238 0.84 -17.88 3.97
C PHE A 238 1.71 -18.68 4.94
N GLY A 239 1.66 -19.99 4.78
CA GLY A 239 2.55 -20.92 5.48
C GLY A 239 3.95 -20.96 4.84
N PRO A 240 4.87 -21.74 5.41
CA PRO A 240 6.23 -21.93 4.87
C PRO A 240 6.25 -22.54 3.46
N ASP A 241 5.19 -23.18 3.03
CA ASP A 241 5.00 -23.75 1.69
C ASP A 241 4.47 -22.72 0.67
N GLY A 242 4.30 -21.46 1.10
CA GLY A 242 3.76 -20.37 0.28
C GLY A 242 2.25 -20.46 0.01
N LYS A 243 1.53 -21.38 0.66
CA LYS A 243 0.09 -21.54 0.52
C LYS A 243 -0.69 -20.94 1.67
N SER A 244 -1.95 -20.62 1.40
CA SER A 244 -2.92 -20.21 2.41
C SER A 244 -3.40 -21.39 3.25
N HIS A 245 -3.42 -21.22 4.59
CA HIS A 245 -3.84 -22.18 5.59
C HIS A 245 -4.67 -21.52 6.70
N LEU A 246 -5.56 -20.60 6.34
CA LEU A 246 -6.36 -19.80 7.28
C LEU A 246 -7.27 -20.69 8.15
N ALA A 247 -7.84 -21.75 7.56
CA ALA A 247 -8.76 -22.65 8.24
C ALA A 247 -8.09 -23.45 9.37
N ASP A 248 -6.81 -23.76 9.23
CA ASP A 248 -6.03 -24.51 10.21
C ASP A 248 -5.34 -23.60 11.24
N SER A 249 -5.48 -22.28 11.10
CA SER A 249 -4.85 -21.29 11.96
C SER A 249 -5.75 -20.88 13.12
N PRO A 250 -5.41 -21.22 14.39
CA PRO A 250 -6.14 -20.75 15.57
C PRO A 250 -6.19 -19.21 15.67
N ALA A 251 -5.16 -18.53 15.15
CA ALA A 251 -5.06 -17.09 15.15
C ALA A 251 -6.13 -16.42 14.28
N TRP A 252 -6.33 -16.90 13.04
CA TRP A 252 -7.40 -16.45 12.16
C TRP A 252 -8.77 -16.73 12.74
N GLN A 253 -8.97 -17.94 13.30
CA GLN A 253 -10.23 -18.31 13.94
C GLN A 253 -10.55 -17.38 15.12
N ALA A 254 -9.57 -17.13 15.99
CA ALA A 254 -9.74 -16.22 17.14
C ALA A 254 -10.09 -14.79 16.69
N MET A 255 -9.45 -14.28 15.63
CA MET A 255 -9.72 -12.95 15.11
C MET A 255 -11.16 -12.82 14.60
N PHE A 256 -11.62 -13.76 13.77
CA PHE A 256 -12.98 -13.71 13.24
C PHE A 256 -14.04 -13.91 14.32
N GLN A 257 -13.77 -14.78 15.31
CA GLN A 257 -14.67 -14.97 16.46
C GLN A 257 -14.76 -13.70 17.29
N PHE A 258 -13.64 -13.01 17.54
CA PHE A 258 -13.63 -11.73 18.28
C PHE A 258 -14.39 -10.64 17.53
N GLN A 259 -14.19 -10.51 16.22
CA GLN A 259 -14.94 -9.54 15.42
C GLN A 259 -16.45 -9.82 15.46
N LYS A 260 -16.84 -11.09 15.34
CA LYS A 260 -18.24 -11.46 15.46
C LYS A 260 -18.80 -11.21 16.85
N GLN A 261 -18.03 -11.46 17.90
CA GLN A 261 -18.44 -11.16 19.29
C GLN A 261 -18.79 -9.67 19.46
N LEU A 262 -18.00 -8.77 18.84
CA LEU A 262 -18.30 -7.33 18.85
C LEU A 262 -19.59 -7.02 18.09
N VAL A 263 -19.81 -7.62 16.92
CA VAL A 263 -21.02 -7.44 16.13
C VAL A 263 -22.26 -7.96 16.90
N ASP A 264 -22.15 -9.11 17.53
CA ASP A 264 -23.24 -9.71 18.32
C ASP A 264 -23.60 -8.87 19.55
N PHE A 265 -22.59 -8.23 20.19
CA PHE A 265 -22.80 -7.28 21.28
C PHE A 265 -23.68 -6.09 20.86
N TYR A 266 -23.52 -5.59 19.65
CA TYR A 266 -24.34 -4.50 19.11
C TYR A 266 -25.76 -4.94 18.67
N GLY A 267 -26.07 -6.22 18.80
CA GLY A 267 -27.36 -6.79 18.41
C GLY A 267 -27.42 -7.28 16.97
N GLY A 268 -26.26 -7.54 16.39
CA GLY A 268 -26.08 -8.17 15.09
C GLY A 268 -25.60 -7.24 13.98
N HIS A 269 -25.26 -7.84 12.87
CA HIS A 269 -24.66 -7.20 11.69
C HIS A 269 -25.52 -6.05 11.14
N GLU A 270 -26.82 -6.24 11.04
CA GLU A 270 -27.74 -5.23 10.50
C GLU A 270 -27.69 -3.90 11.28
N LYS A 271 -27.65 -3.96 12.62
CA LYS A 271 -27.53 -2.75 13.46
C LYS A 271 -26.17 -2.08 13.31
N VAL A 272 -25.11 -2.86 13.16
CA VAL A 272 -23.77 -2.33 12.92
C VAL A 272 -23.72 -1.64 11.55
N GLU A 273 -24.28 -2.23 10.51
CA GLU A 273 -24.33 -1.64 9.16
C GLU A 273 -25.19 -0.36 9.13
N GLN A 274 -26.33 -0.37 9.83
CA GLN A 274 -27.14 0.84 9.98
C GLN A 274 -26.33 1.98 10.63
N PHE A 275 -25.58 1.68 11.67
CA PHE A 275 -24.71 2.67 12.31
C PHE A 275 -23.59 3.13 11.37
N LYS A 276 -22.90 2.21 10.69
CA LYS A 276 -21.83 2.50 9.74
C LYS A 276 -22.32 3.39 8.59
N SER A 277 -23.53 3.17 8.09
CA SER A 277 -24.12 4.00 7.02
C SER A 277 -24.35 5.45 7.42
N GLY A 278 -24.40 5.74 8.71
CA GLY A 278 -24.50 7.09 9.26
C GLY A 278 -23.14 7.74 9.57
N LEU A 279 -22.04 7.06 9.33
CA LEU A 279 -20.70 7.63 9.46
C LEU A 279 -20.29 8.31 8.15
N ALA A 280 -19.56 9.41 8.29
CA ALA A 280 -19.00 10.13 7.14
C ALA A 280 -17.71 9.44 6.61
N ASP A 281 -17.26 9.89 5.44
CA ASP A 281 -16.07 9.38 4.78
C ASP A 281 -14.82 9.47 5.68
N GLU A 282 -13.89 8.55 5.45
CA GLU A 282 -12.68 8.37 6.25
C GLU A 282 -11.87 9.66 6.45
N TYR A 283 -11.73 10.47 5.41
CA TYR A 283 -10.91 11.69 5.42
C TYR A 283 -11.72 12.97 5.63
N SER A 284 -13.01 12.87 5.95
CA SER A 284 -13.86 14.02 6.21
C SER A 284 -13.75 14.53 7.66
N ALA A 285 -14.13 15.79 7.88
CA ALA A 285 -14.18 16.38 9.23
C ALA A 285 -15.15 15.66 10.17
N ASP A 286 -16.22 15.07 9.60
CA ASP A 286 -17.26 14.36 10.34
C ASP A 286 -16.99 12.85 10.50
N GLN A 287 -15.75 12.42 10.25
CA GLN A 287 -15.31 11.04 10.46
C GLN A 287 -15.71 10.56 11.88
N GLY A 288 -16.11 9.29 11.98
CA GLY A 288 -16.79 8.78 13.18
C GLY A 288 -16.07 9.01 14.51
N PHE A 289 -14.74 8.90 14.56
CA PHE A 289 -13.96 9.19 15.76
C PHE A 289 -13.85 10.69 16.00
N GLN A 290 -13.65 11.51 14.96
CA GLN A 290 -13.54 12.96 15.05
C GLN A 290 -14.85 13.59 15.49
N SER A 291 -15.98 13.06 15.08
CA SER A 291 -17.32 13.52 15.45
C SER A 291 -17.83 12.98 16.79
N GLY A 292 -17.07 12.10 17.47
CA GLY A 292 -17.46 11.49 18.72
C GLY A 292 -18.50 10.37 18.60
N LYS A 293 -18.79 9.88 17.40
CA LYS A 293 -19.64 8.68 17.21
C LYS A 293 -18.91 7.38 17.59
N LEU A 294 -17.58 7.39 17.56
CA LEU A 294 -16.72 6.30 18.01
C LEU A 294 -15.89 6.77 19.21
N ALA A 295 -15.87 5.99 20.29
CA ALA A 295 -15.05 6.28 21.45
C ALA A 295 -13.60 5.80 21.28
N MET A 296 -13.41 4.74 20.53
CA MET A 296 -12.12 4.18 20.11
C MET A 296 -12.13 3.88 18.62
N ALA A 297 -10.96 4.04 17.97
CA ALA A 297 -10.76 3.68 16.57
C ALA A 297 -9.36 3.08 16.39
N TYR A 298 -9.23 2.14 15.48
CA TYR A 298 -7.95 1.64 15.02
C TYR A 298 -7.59 2.40 13.73
N ASP A 299 -6.45 3.10 13.72
CA ASP A 299 -6.08 3.94 12.59
C ASP A 299 -4.56 4.13 12.50
N GLY A 300 -4.07 4.62 11.37
CA GLY A 300 -2.68 4.98 11.16
C GLY A 300 -2.30 6.30 11.83
N GLU A 301 -1.01 6.55 11.95
CA GLU A 301 -0.44 7.75 12.58
C GLU A 301 -0.85 9.05 11.85
N TYR A 302 -1.09 8.96 10.53
CA TYR A 302 -1.54 10.10 9.71
C TYR A 302 -2.87 10.70 10.19
N ARG A 303 -3.70 9.94 10.91
CA ARG A 303 -4.96 10.42 11.49
C ARG A 303 -4.75 11.60 12.44
N ASP A 304 -3.61 11.68 13.15
CA ASP A 304 -3.27 12.82 14.01
C ASP A 304 -3.25 14.15 13.22
N ALA A 305 -2.77 14.15 11.98
CA ALA A 305 -2.78 15.33 11.13
C ALA A 305 -4.20 15.75 10.75
N PHE A 306 -5.07 14.80 10.37
CA PHE A 306 -6.46 15.10 10.05
C PHE A 306 -7.23 15.62 11.25
N ILE A 307 -7.05 15.02 12.42
CA ILE A 307 -7.72 15.50 13.66
C ILE A 307 -7.25 16.91 14.00
N LYS A 308 -5.95 17.19 13.89
CA LYS A 308 -5.40 18.51 14.16
C LYS A 308 -6.00 19.58 13.25
N ASP A 309 -6.20 19.28 11.98
CA ASP A 309 -6.72 20.22 11.00
C ASP A 309 -8.25 20.34 11.06
N GLN A 310 -8.97 19.25 11.33
CA GLN A 310 -10.44 19.15 11.17
C GLN A 310 -11.21 19.13 12.48
N ALA A 311 -10.61 18.62 13.57
CA ALA A 311 -11.23 18.49 14.87
C ALA A 311 -10.28 18.91 16.03
N PRO A 312 -9.70 20.13 16.01
CA PRO A 312 -8.65 20.55 16.94
C PRO A 312 -9.07 20.59 18.40
N ALA A 313 -10.38 20.63 18.69
CA ALA A 313 -10.95 20.60 20.05
C ALA A 313 -11.06 19.17 20.62
N LEU A 314 -10.89 18.12 19.81
CA LEU A 314 -11.00 16.74 20.26
C LEU A 314 -9.85 16.37 21.21
N LYS A 315 -10.21 15.97 22.44
CA LYS A 315 -9.24 15.48 23.42
C LYS A 315 -9.07 13.97 23.27
N PHE A 316 -8.01 13.57 22.64
CA PHE A 316 -7.71 12.17 22.39
C PHE A 316 -6.27 11.83 22.79
N ALA A 317 -6.01 10.54 22.82
CA ALA A 317 -4.66 10.01 22.91
C ALA A 317 -4.55 8.72 22.07
N THR A 318 -3.34 8.23 21.92
CA THR A 318 -2.99 7.03 21.15
C THR A 318 -2.34 5.98 22.05
N ALA A 319 -2.45 4.73 21.66
CA ALA A 319 -1.82 3.58 22.29
C ALA A 319 -1.50 2.52 21.23
N PRO A 320 -0.60 1.56 21.50
CA PRO A 320 -0.49 0.37 20.67
C PRO A 320 -1.83 -0.36 20.57
N ALA A 321 -2.06 -1.02 19.46
CA ALA A 321 -3.28 -1.82 19.26
C ALA A 321 -3.35 -2.96 20.30
N PRO A 322 -4.56 -3.27 20.82
CA PRO A 322 -4.75 -4.45 21.66
C PRO A 322 -4.39 -5.74 20.91
N VAL A 323 -3.76 -6.67 21.62
CA VAL A 323 -3.40 -7.98 21.08
C VAL A 323 -4.29 -9.09 21.67
N LEU A 324 -4.33 -10.25 21.05
CA LEU A 324 -4.96 -11.43 21.64
C LEU A 324 -4.39 -11.68 23.05
N ASP A 325 -5.23 -12.05 24.02
CA ASP A 325 -4.83 -12.18 25.43
C ASP A 325 -3.61 -13.10 25.63
N SER A 326 -3.54 -14.20 24.87
CA SER A 326 -2.40 -15.12 24.89
C SER A 326 -1.12 -14.50 24.31
N LEU A 327 -1.20 -13.38 23.62
CA LEU A 327 -0.10 -12.64 23.01
C LEU A 327 0.24 -11.34 23.76
N SER A 328 -0.17 -11.20 25.02
CA SER A 328 0.04 -9.97 25.82
C SER A 328 1.51 -9.50 25.87
N ALA A 329 2.48 -10.42 25.77
CA ALA A 329 3.90 -10.11 25.65
C ALA A 329 4.27 -9.41 24.33
N GLN A 330 3.44 -9.49 23.31
CA GLN A 330 3.61 -8.83 22.02
C GLN A 330 3.02 -7.40 21.99
N TYR A 331 2.29 -6.98 23.02
CA TYR A 331 1.78 -5.63 23.13
C TYR A 331 2.90 -4.59 22.94
N GLY A 332 2.61 -3.54 22.20
CA GLY A 332 3.60 -2.53 21.80
C GLY A 332 4.19 -2.74 20.41
N GLY A 333 3.91 -3.89 19.76
CA GLY A 333 4.11 -4.10 18.33
C GLY A 333 2.88 -3.67 17.53
N GLY A 334 2.86 -4.00 16.23
CA GLY A 334 1.71 -3.73 15.39
C GLY A 334 1.93 -4.00 13.92
N PHE A 335 0.89 -3.76 13.16
CA PHE A 335 0.92 -3.81 11.71
C PHE A 335 1.64 -2.58 11.13
N THR A 336 2.41 -2.81 10.08
CA THR A 336 3.00 -1.75 9.27
C THR A 336 2.78 -2.05 7.78
N THR A 337 2.55 -1.02 7.04
CA THR A 337 2.61 -0.94 5.59
C THR A 337 3.30 0.37 5.23
N GLY A 338 3.08 0.93 4.07
CA GLY A 338 3.60 2.27 3.80
C GLY A 338 3.52 2.67 2.34
N THR A 339 4.00 3.87 2.11
CA THR A 339 4.14 4.42 0.78
C THR A 339 5.42 3.90 0.15
N ILE A 340 5.30 3.24 -0.99
CA ILE A 340 6.43 2.74 -1.80
C ILE A 340 6.62 3.57 -3.05
N ILE A 341 7.85 3.63 -3.52
CA ILE A 341 8.23 4.35 -4.73
C ILE A 341 9.08 3.47 -5.63
N ALA A 342 8.82 3.49 -6.92
CA ALA A 342 9.40 2.57 -7.88
C ALA A 342 9.69 3.23 -9.24
N ILE A 343 10.52 2.56 -10.04
CA ILE A 343 10.77 2.89 -11.44
C ILE A 343 9.94 1.96 -12.32
N PRO A 344 8.90 2.44 -13.02
CA PRO A 344 8.12 1.62 -13.94
C PRO A 344 8.94 1.11 -15.12
N LYS A 345 8.58 -0.06 -15.66
CA LYS A 345 9.13 -0.57 -16.91
C LYS A 345 8.79 0.40 -18.04
N GLY A 346 9.82 0.79 -18.81
CA GLY A 346 9.65 1.75 -19.90
C GLY A 346 9.76 3.21 -19.49
N ALA A 347 10.11 3.51 -18.24
CA ALA A 347 10.49 4.86 -17.80
C ALA A 347 11.54 5.45 -18.75
N LYS A 348 11.40 6.72 -19.11
CA LYS A 348 12.27 7.38 -20.08
C LYS A 348 13.60 7.81 -19.48
N HIS A 349 13.61 8.09 -18.18
CA HIS A 349 14.76 8.64 -17.47
C HIS A 349 15.02 7.88 -16.16
N PRO A 350 15.30 6.54 -16.22
CA PRO A 350 15.42 5.73 -15.01
C PRO A 350 16.59 6.13 -14.11
N GLY A 351 17.69 6.66 -14.66
CA GLY A 351 18.80 7.20 -13.88
C GLY A 351 18.42 8.45 -13.08
N ALA A 352 17.64 9.38 -13.68
CA ALA A 352 17.12 10.55 -12.99
C ALA A 352 16.01 10.17 -11.98
N ALA A 353 15.18 9.20 -12.32
CA ALA A 353 14.17 8.63 -11.42
C ALA A 353 14.82 8.05 -10.16
N TRP A 354 15.92 7.33 -10.29
CA TRP A 354 16.66 6.81 -9.15
C TRP A 354 17.23 7.93 -8.24
N GLU A 355 17.77 9.02 -8.82
CA GLU A 355 18.22 10.15 -8.01
C GLU A 355 17.07 10.77 -7.20
N LEU A 356 15.87 10.89 -7.80
CA LEU A 356 14.67 11.35 -7.08
C LEU A 356 14.26 10.36 -5.98
N ILE A 357 14.27 9.06 -6.26
CA ILE A 357 13.96 8.02 -5.28
C ILE A 357 14.89 8.11 -4.08
N LYS A 358 16.22 8.20 -4.31
CA LYS A 358 17.19 8.40 -3.21
C LYS A 358 16.88 9.64 -2.38
N GLN A 359 16.50 10.73 -3.02
CA GLN A 359 16.18 11.99 -2.32
C GLN A 359 15.00 11.82 -1.35
N VAL A 360 13.94 11.13 -1.76
CA VAL A 360 12.72 11.01 -0.94
C VAL A 360 12.66 9.76 -0.06
N THR A 361 13.64 8.86 -0.16
CA THR A 361 13.67 7.61 0.62
C THR A 361 14.87 7.48 1.57
N LEU A 362 15.96 8.22 1.32
CA LEU A 362 17.22 8.09 2.07
C LEU A 362 17.76 9.41 2.59
N ASP A 363 17.34 10.56 2.03
CA ASP A 363 17.79 11.87 2.50
C ASP A 363 17.06 12.27 3.77
N THR A 364 17.76 12.26 4.89
CA THR A 364 17.17 12.55 6.21
C THR A 364 16.40 13.87 6.26
N PRO A 365 16.89 15.04 5.77
CA PRO A 365 16.13 16.26 5.74
C PRO A 365 14.80 16.16 4.99
N THR A 366 14.79 15.50 3.83
CA THR A 366 13.58 15.32 3.03
C THR A 366 12.59 14.38 3.71
N LEU A 367 13.06 13.27 4.29
CA LEU A 367 12.21 12.35 5.04
C LEU A 367 11.58 13.02 6.28
N VAL A 368 12.35 13.84 7.01
CA VAL A 368 11.83 14.61 8.15
C VAL A 368 10.82 15.67 7.70
N GLN A 369 11.05 16.33 6.57
CA GLN A 369 10.08 17.25 5.97
C GLN A 369 8.75 16.55 5.65
N LEU A 370 8.81 15.39 4.99
CA LEU A 370 7.65 14.57 4.67
C LEU A 370 6.92 14.11 5.94
N ALA A 371 7.66 13.53 6.89
CA ALA A 371 7.10 13.04 8.16
C ALA A 371 6.42 14.15 8.97
N ASN A 372 7.01 15.33 9.06
CA ASN A 372 6.42 16.47 9.75
C ASN A 372 5.15 16.98 9.06
N GLY A 373 5.14 16.94 7.73
CA GLY A 373 4.00 17.39 6.93
C GLY A 373 2.85 16.41 6.93
N LEU A 374 3.11 15.14 6.65
CA LEU A 374 2.12 14.08 6.48
C LEU A 374 1.75 13.41 7.81
N LYS A 375 2.63 13.49 8.80
CA LYS A 375 2.57 12.71 10.04
C LYS A 375 2.76 11.20 9.85
N ASN A 376 3.41 10.78 8.77
CA ASN A 376 3.85 9.39 8.59
C ASN A 376 5.21 9.17 9.25
N VAL A 377 5.51 7.91 9.58
CA VAL A 377 6.80 7.54 10.17
C VAL A 377 7.88 7.54 9.08
N PRO A 378 8.99 8.26 9.26
CA PRO A 378 10.08 8.24 8.28
C PRO A 378 10.74 6.87 8.24
N SER A 379 11.07 6.38 7.05
CA SER A 379 11.49 4.99 6.84
C SER A 379 12.90 4.65 7.36
N THR A 380 13.77 5.63 7.62
CA THR A 380 15.16 5.37 8.05
C THR A 380 15.40 5.66 9.52
N THR A 381 16.28 4.87 10.16
CA THR A 381 16.65 5.04 11.57
C THR A 381 17.26 6.42 11.87
N ALA A 382 18.04 6.99 10.94
CA ALA A 382 18.60 8.32 11.09
C ALA A 382 17.51 9.41 11.15
N SER A 383 16.46 9.27 10.34
CA SER A 383 15.36 10.24 10.31
C SER A 383 14.48 10.17 11.56
N LEU A 384 14.36 8.99 12.19
CA LEU A 384 13.61 8.80 13.45
C LEU A 384 14.24 9.55 14.63
N THR A 385 15.56 9.76 14.60
CA THR A 385 16.32 10.40 15.67
C THR A 385 16.74 11.83 15.36
N ASP A 386 16.33 12.37 14.19
CA ASP A 386 16.65 13.73 13.79
C ASP A 386 15.94 14.74 14.72
N PRO A 387 16.67 15.73 15.29
CA PRO A 387 16.09 16.69 16.22
C PRO A 387 15.03 17.63 15.59
N LYS A 388 14.93 17.66 14.27
CA LYS A 388 13.91 18.43 13.55
C LYS A 388 12.61 17.63 13.33
N LEU A 389 12.59 16.33 13.65
CA LEU A 389 11.36 15.55 13.61
C LEU A 389 10.41 16.04 14.71
N ALA A 390 9.23 16.51 14.29
CA ALA A 390 8.23 17.06 15.22
C ALA A 390 7.48 15.93 15.93
N VAL A 391 7.93 15.60 17.14
CA VAL A 391 7.40 14.51 17.96
C VAL A 391 6.54 15.09 19.08
N ASP A 392 5.24 14.82 19.05
CA ASP A 392 4.34 15.02 20.16
C ASP A 392 3.98 13.65 20.82
N PRO A 393 3.36 13.60 22.02
CA PRO A 393 3.10 12.34 22.71
C PRO A 393 2.26 11.33 21.92
N ARG A 394 1.40 11.79 21.01
CA ARG A 394 0.53 10.95 20.19
C ARG A 394 1.32 10.31 19.06
N PHE A 395 2.09 11.11 18.33
CA PHE A 395 2.98 10.62 17.28
C PHE A 395 4.08 9.73 17.84
N LYS A 396 4.56 10.02 19.05
CA LYS A 396 5.54 9.19 19.75
C LYS A 396 5.08 7.73 19.92
N THR A 397 3.80 7.50 20.16
CA THR A 397 3.24 6.14 20.24
C THR A 397 3.59 5.32 18.98
N PHE A 398 3.42 5.90 17.80
CA PHE A 398 3.69 5.21 16.53
C PHE A 398 5.20 5.04 16.28
N LEU A 399 6.01 6.02 16.67
CA LEU A 399 7.47 5.86 16.64
C LEU A 399 7.96 4.74 17.58
N ASP A 400 7.36 4.61 18.77
CA ASP A 400 7.67 3.55 19.73
C ASP A 400 7.25 2.16 19.18
N ILE A 401 6.07 2.07 18.54
CA ILE A 401 5.62 0.85 17.84
C ILE A 401 6.60 0.49 16.73
N TYR A 402 6.98 1.48 15.91
CA TYR A 402 7.93 1.29 14.80
C TYR A 402 9.29 0.80 15.27
N GLY A 403 9.82 1.38 16.34
CA GLY A 403 11.09 1.01 16.95
C GLY A 403 11.06 -0.25 17.84
N SER A 404 9.89 -0.87 18.03
CA SER A 404 9.71 -1.98 19.00
C SER A 404 10.42 -3.29 18.62
N GLY A 405 10.79 -3.45 17.35
CA GLY A 405 11.25 -4.74 16.80
C GLY A 405 10.14 -5.80 16.66
N LYS A 406 8.86 -5.40 16.85
CA LYS A 406 7.68 -6.28 16.79
C LYS A 406 6.74 -5.90 15.64
N LEU A 407 7.24 -5.20 14.63
CA LEU A 407 6.45 -4.84 13.46
C LEU A 407 6.19 -6.06 12.59
N VAL A 408 4.98 -6.14 12.06
CA VAL A 408 4.57 -7.15 11.10
C VAL A 408 3.96 -6.46 9.88
N ALA A 409 4.44 -6.83 8.70
CA ALA A 409 3.89 -6.40 7.43
C ALA A 409 3.29 -7.60 6.68
N ASN A 410 2.33 -7.36 5.81
CA ASN A 410 1.89 -8.39 4.87
C ASN A 410 3.04 -8.73 3.91
N PRO A 411 3.29 -10.00 3.64
CA PRO A 411 4.27 -10.39 2.65
C PRO A 411 3.77 -10.02 1.24
N PRO A 412 4.63 -9.47 0.37
CA PRO A 412 4.29 -9.28 -1.03
C PRO A 412 3.85 -10.59 -1.68
N SER A 413 2.80 -10.55 -2.51
CA SER A 413 2.21 -11.73 -3.12
C SER A 413 2.17 -11.62 -4.64
N PRO A 414 2.39 -12.74 -5.39
CA PRO A 414 2.29 -12.75 -6.85
C PRO A 414 0.85 -12.53 -7.34
N ILE A 415 -0.14 -12.74 -6.47
CA ILE A 415 -1.56 -12.47 -6.77
C ILE A 415 -2.00 -11.06 -6.35
N GLY A 416 -1.05 -10.18 -5.97
CA GLY A 416 -1.35 -8.84 -5.49
C GLY A 416 -2.22 -8.88 -4.23
N ASP A 417 -3.26 -8.07 -4.19
CA ASP A 417 -4.21 -7.93 -3.08
C ASP A 417 -5.36 -8.95 -3.08
N ALA A 418 -5.38 -9.91 -4.03
CA ALA A 418 -6.50 -10.85 -4.17
C ALA A 418 -6.77 -11.67 -2.89
N HIS A 419 -5.72 -12.03 -2.15
CA HIS A 419 -5.85 -12.72 -0.86
C HIS A 419 -6.49 -11.84 0.21
N LEU A 420 -6.17 -10.54 0.24
CA LEU A 420 -6.77 -9.59 1.17
C LEU A 420 -8.27 -9.42 0.87
N LYS A 421 -8.60 -9.27 -0.41
CA LYS A 421 -9.99 -9.16 -0.85
C LYS A 421 -10.79 -10.41 -0.47
N ALA A 422 -10.27 -11.60 -0.71
CA ALA A 422 -10.93 -12.86 -0.35
C ALA A 422 -11.22 -12.94 1.16
N VAL A 423 -10.28 -12.52 2.00
CA VAL A 423 -10.43 -12.49 3.46
C VAL A 423 -11.44 -11.43 3.91
N ASN A 424 -11.42 -10.23 3.30
CA ASN A 424 -12.37 -9.17 3.64
C ASN A 424 -13.81 -9.52 3.22
N ASP A 425 -13.99 -10.07 2.01
CA ASP A 425 -15.30 -10.55 1.54
C ASP A 425 -15.82 -11.70 2.45
N PHE A 426 -14.92 -12.52 2.99
CA PHE A 426 -15.29 -13.55 3.96
C PHE A 426 -15.67 -12.93 5.32
N ALA A 427 -14.92 -11.94 5.82
CA ALA A 427 -15.21 -11.27 7.08
C ALA A 427 -16.62 -10.68 7.11
N GLU A 428 -17.03 -10.02 6.04
CA GLU A 428 -18.39 -9.47 5.89
C GLU A 428 -19.46 -10.58 5.96
N ARG A 429 -19.28 -11.66 5.21
CA ARG A 429 -20.23 -12.79 5.20
C ARG A 429 -20.30 -13.49 6.55
N TRP A 430 -19.17 -13.64 7.24
CA TRP A 430 -19.10 -14.23 8.56
C TRP A 430 -19.81 -13.36 9.60
N GLN A 431 -19.54 -12.06 9.62
CA GLN A 431 -20.19 -11.12 10.52
C GLN A 431 -21.70 -11.02 10.29
N ALA A 432 -22.13 -11.13 9.04
CA ALA A 432 -23.54 -11.18 8.66
C ALA A 432 -24.25 -12.49 9.04
N GLY A 433 -23.53 -13.51 9.53
CA GLY A 433 -24.09 -14.83 9.82
C GLY A 433 -24.43 -15.66 8.59
N ALA A 434 -23.97 -15.26 7.41
CA ALA A 434 -24.20 -15.99 6.15
C ALA A 434 -23.33 -17.26 6.00
N VAL A 435 -22.33 -17.41 6.88
CA VAL A 435 -21.46 -18.59 6.95
C VAL A 435 -21.74 -19.32 8.26
N PRO A 436 -22.31 -20.54 8.23
CA PRO A 436 -22.70 -21.23 9.46
C PRO A 436 -21.53 -21.88 10.22
N ASP A 437 -20.44 -22.20 9.53
CA ASP A 437 -19.25 -22.84 10.08
C ASP A 437 -17.99 -22.08 9.66
N LEU A 438 -17.28 -21.55 10.64
CA LEU A 438 -16.08 -20.72 10.43
C LEU A 438 -14.98 -21.50 9.70
N THR A 439 -14.68 -22.71 10.16
CA THR A 439 -13.60 -23.53 9.60
C THR A 439 -13.91 -23.94 8.16
N ALA A 440 -15.15 -24.37 7.90
CA ALA A 440 -15.56 -24.73 6.53
C ALA A 440 -15.53 -23.51 5.60
N GLY A 441 -15.93 -22.34 6.09
CA GLY A 441 -15.85 -21.09 5.34
C GLY A 441 -14.40 -20.67 5.03
N LEU A 442 -13.51 -20.76 6.01
CA LEU A 442 -12.08 -20.45 5.82
C LEU A 442 -11.41 -21.43 4.85
N LYS A 443 -11.81 -22.72 4.82
CA LYS A 443 -11.34 -23.68 3.80
C LYS A 443 -11.69 -23.26 2.38
N GLN A 444 -12.85 -22.62 2.18
CA GLN A 444 -13.21 -22.07 0.87
C GLN A 444 -12.34 -20.88 0.49
N VAL A 445 -12.00 -20.03 1.46
CA VAL A 445 -11.07 -18.90 1.25
C VAL A 445 -9.67 -19.43 0.91
N ASP A 446 -9.18 -20.43 1.65
CA ASP A 446 -7.89 -21.08 1.35
C ASP A 446 -7.86 -21.66 -0.07
N ALA A 447 -8.91 -22.34 -0.49
CA ALA A 447 -9.02 -22.89 -1.84
C ALA A 447 -8.97 -21.75 -2.89
N GLN A 448 -9.74 -20.68 -2.70
CA GLN A 448 -9.76 -19.52 -3.61
C GLN A 448 -8.38 -18.88 -3.73
N ILE A 449 -7.67 -18.66 -2.62
CA ILE A 449 -6.33 -18.07 -2.60
C ILE A 449 -5.32 -19.02 -3.27
N ASN A 450 -5.35 -20.31 -2.93
CA ASN A 450 -4.42 -21.30 -3.46
C ASN A 450 -4.62 -21.54 -4.96
N ASP A 451 -5.86 -21.52 -5.45
CA ASP A 451 -6.16 -21.58 -6.88
C ASP A 451 -5.61 -20.34 -7.62
N ALA A 452 -5.74 -19.15 -7.04
CA ALA A 452 -5.16 -17.93 -7.62
C ALA A 452 -3.62 -17.99 -7.66
N LEU A 453 -2.98 -18.50 -6.62
CA LEU A 453 -1.53 -18.70 -6.56
C LEU A 453 -1.07 -19.71 -7.64
N ALA A 454 -1.79 -20.81 -7.83
CA ALA A 454 -1.45 -21.83 -8.81
C ALA A 454 -1.57 -21.36 -10.27
N GLN A 455 -2.38 -20.33 -10.54
CA GLN A 455 -2.54 -19.75 -11.87
C GLN A 455 -1.43 -18.76 -12.25
N LYS A 456 -0.57 -18.36 -11.32
CA LYS A 456 0.54 -17.46 -11.59
C LYS A 456 1.77 -18.26 -11.97
N PRO A 457 2.52 -17.84 -13.02
CA PRO A 457 3.79 -18.48 -13.36
C PRO A 457 4.72 -18.41 -12.16
N THR A 458 5.31 -19.52 -11.79
CA THR A 458 6.51 -19.53 -10.94
C THR A 458 7.63 -18.92 -11.76
N GLY A 459 8.05 -17.67 -11.43
CA GLY A 459 9.10 -16.92 -12.12
C GLY A 459 10.46 -17.61 -12.08
#